data_384d1fa00950181f5d10777a7e7f97af
#
_entry.id   384d1fa00950181f5d10777a7e7f97af
#
_cell.length_a   1.000
_cell.length_b   1.000
_cell.length_c   1.000
_cell.angle_alpha   90.00
_cell.angle_beta   90.00
_cell.angle_gamma   90.00
#
_symmetry.space_group_name_H-M   'P 1'
#
loop_
_entity.id
_entity.type
_entity.pdbx_description
1 polymer ?
#
loop_
_entity_poly.entity_id
_entity_poly.type
_entity_poly.pdbx_seq_one_letter_code
_entity_poly.pdbx_strand_id
1 'polypeptide(L)'
;MKIGIVSKFGAPDGLCIRADSVLKGLVKRGHEVHAFTHSKTVNGLPKEQIHRFKAVWLNPHYSLDSLSSPKSITGICRKLDIDVLHIQMNSGTTEMFLPFYAHLLPPTTVTFHLAYAAGRSFYTSIFAIAWRGSLYSARKYDEIILVDPSQKHYIMEYGLPEDRLSVIRNGVDTELFSPPTRKMDDGIIDFVYVGRLSFDKGVNILLDAFGEYHQENPDSRLTLIGDGMLKSQIEDAVEDDSISWIGTIEHERIPEILQRMDAFVIPQNIGGLGLSVMEAMSCGLPVITTAIGETVRLLANDEGILVKPHSAPDVVDAMRILGDDKNLRHSMGKRCRKKVEDQYSWKNQIQQIEQVYERAIANKKR
;
A
#
# COMPACT_ATOMS: atom_id res chain seq x y z
N MET A 1 -5.45 15.31 19.96
CA MET A 1 -4.69 14.25 20.65
C MET A 1 -3.21 14.40 20.34
N LYS A 2 -2.38 13.97 21.30
CA LYS A 2 -0.95 13.74 21.08
C LYS A 2 -0.73 12.29 20.71
N ILE A 3 -0.27 12.03 19.48
CA ILE A 3 -0.20 10.68 18.89
C ILE A 3 1.26 10.33 18.62
N GLY A 4 1.71 9.21 19.17
CA GLY A 4 3.00 8.62 18.80
C GLY A 4 2.83 7.62 17.65
N ILE A 5 3.68 7.65 16.63
CA ILE A 5 3.71 6.66 15.56
C ILE A 5 5.08 5.99 15.51
N VAL A 6 5.11 4.68 15.74
CA VAL A 6 6.32 3.85 15.59
C VAL A 6 6.30 3.25 14.19
N SER A 7 7.22 3.66 13.31
CA SER A 7 7.28 3.19 11.92
C SER A 7 8.61 3.52 11.24
N LYS A 8 8.77 2.96 10.02
CA LYS A 8 9.67 3.49 8.99
C LYS A 8 8.95 4.60 8.23
N PHE A 9 9.72 5.56 7.71
CA PHE A 9 9.22 6.67 6.91
C PHE A 9 10.16 6.97 5.74
N GLY A 10 9.65 7.64 4.72
CA GLY A 10 10.44 8.26 3.66
C GLY A 10 11.08 7.31 2.64
N ALA A 11 10.70 6.03 2.62
CA ALA A 11 11.10 5.10 1.55
C ALA A 11 9.95 4.89 0.55
N PRO A 12 10.23 4.58 -0.73
CA PRO A 12 9.21 4.40 -1.75
C PRO A 12 8.57 3.00 -1.72
N ASP A 13 8.40 2.42 -0.55
CA ASP A 13 7.68 1.17 -0.36
C ASP A 13 6.28 1.39 0.23
N GLY A 14 5.37 0.46 -0.01
CA GLY A 14 3.96 0.60 0.37
C GLY A 14 3.74 0.78 1.88
N LEU A 15 4.65 0.27 2.72
CA LEU A 15 4.59 0.43 4.18
C LEU A 15 4.92 1.87 4.58
N CYS A 16 5.99 2.42 4.02
CA CYS A 16 6.40 3.79 4.28
C CYS A 16 5.39 4.79 3.72
N ILE A 17 4.88 4.57 2.50
CA ILE A 17 3.82 5.40 1.90
C ILE A 17 2.59 5.44 2.81
N ARG A 18 2.17 4.28 3.36
CA ARG A 18 1.06 4.26 4.32
C ARG A 18 1.38 5.03 5.60
N ALA A 19 2.56 4.79 6.20
CA ALA A 19 2.95 5.45 7.44
C ALA A 19 3.01 6.98 7.26
N ASP A 20 3.60 7.45 6.16
CA ASP A 20 3.66 8.87 5.79
C ASP A 20 2.25 9.45 5.57
N SER A 21 1.36 8.69 4.91
CA SER A 21 -0.03 9.11 4.68
C SER A 21 -0.84 9.20 5.97
N VAL A 22 -0.70 8.22 6.87
CA VAL A 22 -1.34 8.27 8.19
C VAL A 22 -0.83 9.47 8.99
N LEU A 23 0.49 9.68 9.02
CA LEU A 23 1.10 10.82 9.69
C LEU A 23 0.57 12.15 9.14
N LYS A 24 0.66 12.37 7.83
CA LYS A 24 0.18 13.58 7.15
C LYS A 24 -1.32 13.81 7.40
N GLY A 25 -2.11 12.74 7.30
CA GLY A 25 -3.55 12.80 7.53
C GLY A 25 -3.92 13.23 8.94
N LEU A 26 -3.25 12.68 9.95
CA LEU A 26 -3.47 13.05 11.35
C LEU A 26 -3.04 14.50 11.64
N VAL A 27 -1.91 14.95 11.10
CA VAL A 27 -1.46 16.36 11.19
C VAL A 27 -2.46 17.30 10.52
N LYS A 28 -2.97 16.97 9.32
CA LYS A 28 -4.00 17.75 8.60
C LYS A 28 -5.29 17.88 9.40
N ARG A 29 -5.59 16.91 10.28
CA ARG A 29 -6.76 16.94 11.19
C ARG A 29 -6.50 17.62 12.52
N GLY A 30 -5.32 18.24 12.71
CA GLY A 30 -5.00 19.05 13.88
C GLY A 30 -4.49 18.25 15.08
N HIS A 31 -4.01 17.02 14.90
CA HIS A 31 -3.35 16.27 15.96
C HIS A 31 -1.88 16.66 16.09
N GLU A 32 -1.35 16.62 17.31
CA GLU A 32 0.08 16.71 17.59
C GLU A 32 0.68 15.31 17.40
N VAL A 33 1.52 15.13 16.35
CA VAL A 33 2.06 13.81 15.99
C VAL A 33 3.55 13.73 16.26
N HIS A 34 3.99 12.66 16.92
CA HIS A 34 5.39 12.36 17.21
C HIS A 34 5.80 11.06 16.51
N ALA A 35 6.83 11.12 15.66
CA ALA A 35 7.39 9.95 14.97
C ALA A 35 8.50 9.29 15.79
N PHE A 36 8.39 8.00 16.04
CA PHE A 36 9.43 7.15 16.63
C PHE A 36 10.00 6.26 15.54
N THR A 37 11.26 6.47 15.15
CA THR A 37 11.80 5.85 13.94
C THR A 37 13.32 5.69 13.96
N HIS A 38 13.82 4.79 13.11
CA HIS A 38 15.22 4.73 12.71
C HIS A 38 15.47 5.33 11.32
N SER A 39 14.44 5.81 10.65
CA SER A 39 14.55 6.41 9.31
C SER A 39 15.31 7.74 9.34
N LYS A 40 16.10 8.00 8.29
CA LYS A 40 16.83 9.26 8.14
C LYS A 40 15.90 10.42 7.81
N THR A 41 14.87 10.15 7.01
CA THR A 41 13.91 11.15 6.53
C THR A 41 12.53 10.89 7.12
N VAL A 42 11.89 11.92 7.64
CA VAL A 42 10.48 11.97 8.01
C VAL A 42 9.98 13.32 7.52
N ASN A 43 9.07 13.30 6.56
CA ASN A 43 8.50 14.51 5.97
C ASN A 43 7.23 14.94 6.72
N GLY A 44 7.00 16.25 6.80
CA GLY A 44 5.77 16.81 7.37
C GLY A 44 5.75 16.97 8.88
N LEU A 45 6.87 16.72 9.58
CA LEU A 45 7.01 17.00 11.00
C LEU A 45 8.21 17.90 11.31
N PRO A 46 8.12 18.78 12.33
CA PRO A 46 9.26 19.50 12.88
C PRO A 46 10.23 18.55 13.60
N LYS A 47 11.52 18.92 13.64
CA LYS A 47 12.58 18.03 14.15
C LYS A 47 12.36 17.58 15.60
N GLU A 48 11.79 18.40 16.43
CA GLU A 48 11.47 18.15 17.85
C GLU A 48 10.41 17.06 18.04
N GLN A 49 9.61 16.78 17.02
CA GLN A 49 8.61 15.70 17.02
C GLN A 49 9.15 14.39 16.43
N ILE A 50 10.43 14.34 16.03
CA ILE A 50 11.06 13.15 15.45
C ILE A 50 12.04 12.54 16.44
N HIS A 51 11.68 11.38 16.98
CA HIS A 51 12.46 10.65 17.98
C HIS A 51 13.15 9.46 17.32
N ARG A 52 14.48 9.54 17.19
CA ARG A 52 15.27 8.51 16.50
C ARG A 52 15.90 7.51 17.47
N PHE A 53 15.83 6.24 17.10
CA PHE A 53 16.58 5.16 17.75
C PHE A 53 17.53 4.50 16.77
N LYS A 54 18.53 3.78 17.29
CA LYS A 54 19.56 3.10 16.48
C LYS A 54 19.01 1.78 15.95
N ALA A 55 19.28 1.47 14.69
CA ALA A 55 19.00 0.20 14.07
C ALA A 55 20.15 -0.24 13.15
N VAL A 56 20.33 -1.55 13.01
CA VAL A 56 21.21 -2.17 12.03
C VAL A 56 20.33 -2.88 10.99
N TRP A 57 20.52 -2.55 9.74
CA TRP A 57 19.79 -3.15 8.63
C TRP A 57 20.38 -4.50 8.26
N LEU A 58 19.57 -5.54 8.27
CA LEU A 58 19.93 -6.87 7.77
C LEU A 58 19.75 -6.97 6.26
N ASN A 59 18.72 -6.32 5.76
CA ASN A 59 18.41 -6.14 4.34
C ASN A 59 17.43 -4.95 4.18
N PRO A 60 17.01 -4.54 2.96
CA PRO A 60 16.10 -3.42 2.77
C PRO A 60 14.76 -3.52 3.51
N HIS A 61 14.34 -4.73 3.91
CA HIS A 61 13.03 -4.95 4.51
C HIS A 61 13.07 -5.16 6.04
N TYR A 62 14.22 -5.57 6.61
CA TYR A 62 14.32 -5.98 8.02
C TYR A 62 15.44 -5.24 8.75
N SER A 63 15.11 -4.75 9.94
CA SER A 63 16.08 -4.08 10.83
C SER A 63 16.16 -4.76 12.20
N LEU A 64 17.36 -4.78 12.74
CA LEU A 64 17.60 -5.04 14.16
C LEU A 64 17.72 -3.70 14.87
N ASP A 65 16.66 -3.33 15.55
CA ASP A 65 16.65 -2.11 16.34
C ASP A 65 17.37 -2.33 17.67
N SER A 66 17.91 -1.27 18.26
CA SER A 66 18.54 -1.34 19.58
C SER A 66 17.58 -1.93 20.61
N LEU A 67 18.04 -2.87 21.44
CA LEU A 67 17.26 -3.46 22.53
C LEU A 67 16.81 -2.41 23.57
N SER A 68 17.42 -1.22 23.59
CA SER A 68 17.01 -0.10 24.43
C SER A 68 15.86 0.71 23.84
N SER A 69 15.48 0.51 22.55
CA SER A 69 14.47 1.29 21.89
C SER A 69 13.11 1.24 22.58
N PRO A 70 12.58 0.07 23.03
CA PRO A 70 11.30 0.03 23.74
C PRO A 70 11.29 0.87 25.03
N LYS A 71 12.40 0.81 25.82
CA LYS A 71 12.54 1.62 27.04
C LYS A 71 12.60 3.11 26.74
N SER A 72 13.33 3.48 25.67
CA SER A 72 13.44 4.88 25.23
C SER A 72 12.09 5.42 24.78
N ILE A 73 11.35 4.69 23.94
CA ILE A 73 10.01 5.05 23.46
C ILE A 73 9.09 5.25 24.64
N THR A 74 9.04 4.30 25.59
CA THR A 74 8.23 4.39 26.80
C THR A 74 8.53 5.65 27.62
N GLY A 75 9.82 5.96 27.81
CA GLY A 75 10.26 7.15 28.55
C GLY A 75 9.83 8.45 27.87
N ILE A 76 9.94 8.52 26.54
CA ILE A 76 9.54 9.68 25.75
C ILE A 76 8.01 9.84 25.77
N CYS A 77 7.25 8.74 25.58
CA CYS A 77 5.78 8.77 25.64
C CYS A 77 5.27 9.36 26.97
N ARG A 78 5.88 8.96 28.08
CA ARG A 78 5.55 9.52 29.42
C ARG A 78 5.91 10.99 29.55
N LYS A 79 7.11 11.38 29.09
CA LYS A 79 7.60 12.77 29.17
C LYS A 79 6.71 13.73 28.38
N LEU A 80 6.18 13.28 27.24
CA LEU A 80 5.38 14.08 26.32
C LEU A 80 3.87 13.98 26.58
N ASP A 81 3.43 13.12 27.50
CA ASP A 81 2.01 12.82 27.72
C ASP A 81 1.32 12.38 26.41
N ILE A 82 1.86 11.36 25.73
CA ILE A 82 1.27 10.79 24.53
C ILE A 82 -0.06 10.12 24.87
N ASP A 83 -1.15 10.52 24.20
CA ASP A 83 -2.48 9.98 24.41
C ASP A 83 -2.66 8.56 23.88
N VAL A 84 -2.04 8.27 22.72
CA VAL A 84 -2.09 6.96 22.06
C VAL A 84 -0.81 6.69 21.27
N LEU A 85 -0.32 5.45 21.31
CA LEU A 85 0.83 5.00 20.53
C LEU A 85 0.39 4.05 19.43
N HIS A 86 0.57 4.44 18.17
CA HIS A 86 0.27 3.62 17.00
C HIS A 86 1.54 2.97 16.44
N ILE A 87 1.59 1.66 16.43
CA ILE A 87 2.70 0.86 15.94
C ILE A 87 2.37 0.33 14.54
N GLN A 88 3.14 0.70 13.53
CA GLN A 88 3.06 0.09 12.21
C GLN A 88 3.99 -1.12 12.19
N MET A 89 3.44 -2.32 12.05
CA MET A 89 4.23 -3.56 12.08
C MET A 89 5.08 -3.68 10.80
N ASN A 90 6.36 -3.37 10.90
CA ASN A 90 7.31 -3.25 9.78
C ASN A 90 8.43 -4.30 9.81
N SER A 91 8.34 -5.30 10.66
CA SER A 91 9.36 -6.35 10.83
C SER A 91 10.66 -5.87 11.51
N GLY A 92 10.56 -4.90 12.41
CA GLY A 92 11.63 -4.48 13.30
C GLY A 92 11.58 -5.21 14.66
N THR A 93 12.72 -5.32 15.35
CA THR A 93 12.75 -5.93 16.70
C THR A 93 12.06 -5.08 17.75
N THR A 94 11.99 -3.77 17.58
CA THR A 94 11.25 -2.87 18.50
C THR A 94 9.79 -3.28 18.66
N GLU A 95 9.13 -3.63 17.57
CA GLU A 95 7.72 -4.01 17.53
C GLU A 95 7.44 -5.32 18.28
N MET A 96 8.43 -6.25 18.30
CA MET A 96 8.36 -7.51 19.04
C MET A 96 8.51 -7.30 20.56
N PHE A 97 9.38 -6.38 20.97
CA PHE A 97 9.72 -6.19 22.39
C PHE A 97 8.88 -5.10 23.07
N LEU A 98 8.33 -4.16 22.32
CA LEU A 98 7.52 -3.08 22.87
C LEU A 98 6.31 -3.57 23.68
N PRO A 99 5.60 -4.67 23.33
CA PRO A 99 4.49 -5.21 24.11
C PRO A 99 4.86 -5.65 25.53
N PHE A 100 6.14 -5.97 25.81
CA PHE A 100 6.59 -6.30 27.17
C PHE A 100 6.58 -5.07 28.09
N TYR A 101 6.52 -3.87 27.53
CA TYR A 101 6.40 -2.59 28.23
C TYR A 101 4.95 -2.05 28.23
N ALA A 102 3.96 -2.84 27.79
CA ALA A 102 2.58 -2.39 27.60
C ALA A 102 1.96 -1.73 28.86
N HIS A 103 2.36 -2.18 30.06
CA HIS A 103 1.92 -1.60 31.34
C HIS A 103 2.48 -0.19 31.60
N LEU A 104 3.50 0.24 30.85
CA LEU A 104 4.15 1.54 30.94
C LEU A 104 3.82 2.47 29.78
N LEU A 105 3.22 1.91 28.71
CA LEU A 105 2.86 2.65 27.50
C LEU A 105 1.50 3.33 27.63
N PRO A 106 1.25 4.42 26.89
CA PRO A 106 -0.10 4.92 26.69
C PRO A 106 -0.98 3.84 26.02
N PRO A 107 -2.29 4.08 25.80
CA PRO A 107 -3.12 3.23 24.94
C PRO A 107 -2.42 2.92 23.63
N THR A 108 -2.48 1.67 23.17
CA THR A 108 -1.69 1.18 22.04
C THR A 108 -2.58 0.65 20.93
N THR A 109 -2.25 1.02 19.70
CA THR A 109 -2.86 0.45 18.50
C THR A 109 -1.75 -0.12 17.61
N VAL A 110 -1.95 -1.31 17.06
CA VAL A 110 -1.00 -1.91 16.10
C VAL A 110 -1.66 -2.14 14.75
N THR A 111 -0.97 -1.79 13.66
CA THR A 111 -1.40 -2.13 12.29
C THR A 111 -0.57 -3.27 11.73
N PHE A 112 -1.26 -4.32 11.26
CA PHE A 112 -0.66 -5.41 10.50
C PHE A 112 -0.83 -5.18 9.00
N HIS A 113 0.29 -5.20 8.27
CA HIS A 113 0.34 -4.94 6.82
C HIS A 113 0.34 -6.21 5.97
N LEU A 114 0.92 -7.30 6.47
CA LEU A 114 1.09 -8.54 5.73
C LEU A 114 0.75 -9.75 6.61
N ALA A 115 0.02 -10.71 6.04
CA ALA A 115 0.09 -12.09 6.51
C ALA A 115 1.36 -12.71 5.92
N TYR A 116 2.29 -13.10 6.78
CA TYR A 116 3.51 -13.76 6.33
C TYR A 116 3.19 -15.21 5.95
N ALA A 117 3.16 -15.50 4.65
CA ALA A 117 3.14 -16.88 4.16
C ALA A 117 4.55 -17.47 4.29
N ALA A 118 4.70 -18.53 5.08
CA ALA A 118 5.98 -19.22 5.25
C ALA A 118 6.51 -19.71 3.89
N GLY A 119 7.54 -19.07 3.39
CA GLY A 119 8.27 -19.55 2.21
C GLY A 119 9.14 -20.76 2.54
N ARG A 120 9.62 -21.49 1.52
CA ARG A 120 10.41 -22.73 1.68
C ARG A 120 11.92 -22.50 1.91
N SER A 121 12.38 -21.28 2.21
CA SER A 121 13.80 -20.97 2.44
C SER A 121 14.13 -20.94 3.93
N PHE A 122 15.39 -21.22 4.30
CA PHE A 122 15.87 -21.14 5.68
C PHE A 122 15.64 -19.75 6.30
N TYR A 123 15.91 -18.68 5.55
CA TYR A 123 15.64 -17.31 5.98
C TYR A 123 14.15 -17.06 6.24
N THR A 124 13.27 -17.56 5.36
CA THR A 124 11.83 -17.42 5.53
C THR A 124 11.33 -18.17 6.77
N SER A 125 11.98 -19.27 7.16
CA SER A 125 11.64 -20.03 8.37
C SER A 125 12.01 -19.26 9.66
N ILE A 126 13.17 -18.61 9.70
CA ILE A 126 13.56 -17.74 10.84
C ILE A 126 12.59 -16.57 10.98
N PHE A 127 12.25 -15.91 9.88
CA PHE A 127 11.28 -14.83 9.89
C PHE A 127 9.88 -15.30 10.29
N ALA A 128 9.47 -16.49 9.92
CA ALA A 128 8.20 -17.07 10.34
C ALA A 128 8.15 -17.26 11.87
N ILE A 129 9.25 -17.68 12.49
CA ILE A 129 9.36 -17.81 13.96
C ILE A 129 9.27 -16.43 14.62
N ALA A 130 10.04 -15.46 14.12
CA ALA A 130 10.02 -14.08 14.63
C ALA A 130 8.62 -13.44 14.47
N TRP A 131 7.97 -13.66 13.33
CA TRP A 131 6.61 -13.20 13.06
C TRP A 131 5.59 -13.82 14.00
N ARG A 132 5.66 -15.14 14.26
CA ARG A 132 4.81 -15.82 15.25
C ARG A 132 5.02 -15.26 16.65
N GLY A 133 6.25 -14.96 17.03
CA GLY A 133 6.58 -14.27 18.27
C GLY A 133 5.95 -12.89 18.35
N SER A 134 5.99 -12.13 17.27
CA SER A 134 5.34 -10.81 17.16
C SER A 134 3.82 -10.90 17.29
N LEU A 135 3.18 -11.86 16.64
CA LEU A 135 1.74 -12.11 16.76
C LEU A 135 1.36 -12.49 18.20
N TYR A 136 2.16 -13.37 18.82
CA TYR A 136 1.91 -13.74 20.21
C TYR A 136 2.02 -12.54 21.16
N SER A 137 3.03 -11.69 20.98
CA SER A 137 3.22 -10.49 21.78
C SER A 137 2.16 -9.42 21.50
N ALA A 138 1.64 -9.36 20.29
CA ALA A 138 0.63 -8.38 19.88
C ALA A 138 -0.71 -8.49 20.64
N ARG A 139 -0.98 -9.61 21.31
CA ARG A 139 -2.12 -9.76 22.24
C ARG A 139 -2.13 -8.74 23.40
N LYS A 140 -0.99 -8.13 23.67
CA LYS A 140 -0.83 -7.12 24.71
C LYS A 140 -1.18 -5.70 24.25
N TYR A 141 -1.39 -5.49 22.96
CA TYR A 141 -1.86 -4.22 22.44
C TYR A 141 -3.37 -4.05 22.67
N ASP A 142 -3.80 -2.81 22.86
CA ASP A 142 -5.19 -2.51 23.22
C ASP A 142 -6.12 -2.65 22.01
N GLU A 143 -5.69 -2.22 20.81
CA GLU A 143 -6.44 -2.32 19.55
C GLU A 143 -5.56 -2.78 18.39
N ILE A 144 -6.16 -3.46 17.41
CA ILE A 144 -5.45 -4.06 16.27
C ILE A 144 -6.16 -3.66 14.98
N ILE A 145 -5.39 -3.14 14.03
CA ILE A 145 -5.84 -2.78 12.69
C ILE A 145 -5.28 -3.77 11.67
N LEU A 146 -6.14 -4.35 10.86
CA LEU A 146 -5.79 -5.17 9.71
C LEU A 146 -6.03 -4.39 8.44
N VAL A 147 -5.05 -4.37 7.54
CA VAL A 147 -5.20 -3.71 6.23
C VAL A 147 -5.89 -4.60 5.20
N ASP A 148 -5.87 -5.91 5.42
CA ASP A 148 -6.48 -6.92 4.57
C ASP A 148 -7.42 -7.80 5.40
N PRO A 149 -8.72 -7.87 5.08
CA PRO A 149 -9.69 -8.68 5.82
C PRO A 149 -9.41 -10.18 5.75
N SER A 150 -8.71 -10.67 4.72
CA SER A 150 -8.33 -12.08 4.59
C SER A 150 -7.40 -12.54 5.73
N GLN A 151 -6.70 -11.60 6.36
CA GLN A 151 -5.81 -11.87 7.49
C GLN A 151 -6.56 -12.17 8.79
N LYS A 152 -7.84 -11.80 8.89
CA LYS A 152 -8.61 -11.88 10.13
C LYS A 152 -8.61 -13.30 10.70
N HIS A 153 -8.94 -14.31 9.89
CA HIS A 153 -8.97 -15.70 10.33
C HIS A 153 -7.59 -16.17 10.83
N TYR A 154 -6.55 -15.91 10.04
CA TYR A 154 -5.18 -16.26 10.40
C TYR A 154 -4.74 -15.62 11.72
N ILE A 155 -5.03 -14.35 11.94
CA ILE A 155 -4.63 -13.63 13.16
C ILE A 155 -5.40 -14.14 14.38
N MET A 156 -6.68 -14.50 14.22
CA MET A 156 -7.49 -15.10 15.29
C MET A 156 -6.99 -16.49 15.70
N GLU A 157 -6.43 -17.29 14.79
CA GLU A 157 -5.79 -18.59 15.10
C GLU A 157 -4.60 -18.42 16.06
N TYR A 158 -3.92 -17.29 16.03
CA TYR A 158 -2.88 -16.93 17.02
C TYR A 158 -3.45 -16.36 18.32
N GLY A 159 -4.78 -16.38 18.49
CA GLY A 159 -5.49 -16.01 19.72
C GLY A 159 -5.52 -14.50 19.97
N LEU A 160 -5.49 -13.68 18.92
CA LEU A 160 -5.82 -12.28 19.05
C LEU A 160 -7.35 -12.12 19.13
N PRO A 161 -7.86 -11.34 20.10
CA PRO A 161 -9.29 -11.25 20.35
C PRO A 161 -10.01 -10.48 19.24
N GLU A 162 -11.14 -11.01 18.77
CA GLU A 162 -11.90 -10.45 17.66
C GLU A 162 -12.46 -9.06 17.96
N ASP A 163 -12.86 -8.80 19.20
CA ASP A 163 -13.42 -7.53 19.69
C ASP A 163 -12.43 -6.35 19.62
N ARG A 164 -11.12 -6.66 19.51
CA ARG A 164 -10.06 -5.66 19.32
C ARG A 164 -9.61 -5.51 17.88
N LEU A 165 -10.19 -6.28 16.95
CA LEU A 165 -9.81 -6.25 15.54
C LEU A 165 -10.65 -5.26 14.74
N SER A 166 -10.00 -4.38 14.01
CA SER A 166 -10.62 -3.47 13.05
C SER A 166 -9.99 -3.67 11.68
N VAL A 167 -10.80 -3.75 10.63
CA VAL A 167 -10.29 -3.81 9.25
C VAL A 167 -10.33 -2.40 8.67
N ILE A 168 -9.15 -1.80 8.49
CA ILE A 168 -8.99 -0.47 7.88
C ILE A 168 -7.99 -0.59 6.75
N ARG A 169 -8.49 -0.58 5.51
CA ARG A 169 -7.70 -0.77 4.30
C ARG A 169 -6.72 0.38 4.06
N ASN A 170 -5.80 0.15 3.12
CA ASN A 170 -4.98 1.24 2.61
C ASN A 170 -5.87 2.28 1.95
N GLY A 171 -5.47 3.53 2.07
CA GLY A 171 -6.11 4.65 1.39
C GLY A 171 -5.29 5.12 0.19
N VAL A 172 -5.87 6.01 -0.58
CA VAL A 172 -5.20 6.80 -1.62
C VAL A 172 -5.45 8.29 -1.38
N ASP A 173 -4.48 9.12 -1.73
CA ASP A 173 -4.64 10.57 -1.71
C ASP A 173 -5.43 11.02 -2.93
N THR A 174 -6.74 11.20 -2.76
CA THR A 174 -7.66 11.58 -3.82
C THR A 174 -7.55 13.05 -4.24
N GLU A 175 -6.79 13.87 -3.51
CA GLU A 175 -6.47 15.24 -3.91
C GLU A 175 -5.26 15.25 -4.85
N LEU A 176 -4.22 14.47 -4.53
CA LEU A 176 -3.03 14.28 -5.36
C LEU A 176 -3.36 13.48 -6.64
N PHE A 177 -3.98 12.32 -6.47
CA PHE A 177 -4.44 11.45 -7.56
C PHE A 177 -5.87 11.83 -7.95
N SER A 178 -6.00 12.72 -8.92
CA SER A 178 -7.30 13.22 -9.40
C SER A 178 -7.40 13.09 -10.93
N PRO A 179 -8.60 12.98 -11.48
CA PRO A 179 -8.79 13.00 -12.92
C PRO A 179 -8.26 14.29 -13.55
N PRO A 180 -7.82 14.27 -14.82
CA PRO A 180 -7.42 15.48 -15.51
C PRO A 180 -8.61 16.42 -15.72
N THR A 181 -8.36 17.72 -15.72
CA THR A 181 -9.38 18.73 -16.02
C THR A 181 -9.88 18.57 -17.45
N ARG A 182 -9.01 18.19 -18.39
CA ARG A 182 -9.31 17.90 -19.78
C ARG A 182 -8.33 16.86 -20.31
N LYS A 183 -8.83 15.77 -20.90
CA LYS A 183 -8.02 14.80 -21.63
C LYS A 183 -8.03 15.15 -23.12
N MET A 184 -6.86 15.15 -23.75
CA MET A 184 -6.73 15.24 -25.19
C MET A 184 -7.03 13.87 -25.81
N ASP A 185 -7.74 13.88 -26.93
CA ASP A 185 -8.03 12.70 -27.73
C ASP A 185 -7.22 12.82 -29.02
N ASP A 186 -6.17 12.03 -29.13
CA ASP A 186 -5.29 11.97 -30.30
C ASP A 186 -5.56 10.73 -31.16
N GLY A 187 -6.61 9.95 -30.81
CA GLY A 187 -6.96 8.72 -31.51
C GLY A 187 -6.12 7.50 -31.11
N ILE A 188 -5.11 7.66 -30.25
CA ILE A 188 -4.25 6.60 -29.77
C ILE A 188 -4.78 6.10 -28.42
N ILE A 189 -4.73 4.78 -28.20
CA ILE A 189 -5.06 4.19 -26.90
C ILE A 189 -3.79 4.02 -26.06
N ASP A 190 -3.73 4.70 -24.91
CA ASP A 190 -2.61 4.68 -23.99
C ASP A 190 -2.87 3.78 -22.79
N PHE A 191 -2.20 2.65 -22.72
CA PHE A 191 -2.16 1.78 -21.54
C PHE A 191 -0.99 2.16 -20.61
N VAL A 192 -1.18 1.96 -19.31
CA VAL A 192 -0.12 2.22 -18.32
C VAL A 192 -0.04 1.12 -17.28
N TYR A 193 1.19 0.82 -16.89
CA TYR A 193 1.53 -0.01 -15.75
C TYR A 193 2.36 0.78 -14.75
N VAL A 194 2.05 0.67 -13.46
CA VAL A 194 2.86 1.25 -12.37
C VAL A 194 3.11 0.18 -11.31
N GLY A 195 4.38 -0.15 -11.09
CA GLY A 195 4.73 -1.14 -10.08
C GLY A 195 6.13 -1.74 -10.26
N ARG A 196 6.45 -2.71 -9.40
CA ARG A 196 7.70 -3.45 -9.50
C ARG A 196 7.71 -4.34 -10.75
N LEU A 197 8.78 -4.26 -11.55
CA LEU A 197 8.93 -5.03 -12.78
C LEU A 197 9.35 -6.47 -12.46
N SER A 198 8.36 -7.34 -12.21
CA SER A 198 8.60 -8.70 -11.72
C SER A 198 7.51 -9.69 -12.17
N PHE A 199 7.83 -10.99 -12.16
CA PHE A 199 6.90 -12.06 -12.54
C PHE A 199 5.66 -12.14 -11.66
N ASP A 200 5.79 -11.85 -10.36
CA ASP A 200 4.64 -11.82 -9.43
C ASP A 200 3.65 -10.68 -9.75
N LYS A 201 4.12 -9.63 -10.44
CA LYS A 201 3.30 -8.52 -10.94
C LYS A 201 2.78 -8.72 -12.36
N GLY A 202 3.16 -9.82 -13.01
CA GLY A 202 2.64 -10.21 -14.32
C GLY A 202 3.16 -9.36 -15.49
N VAL A 203 4.32 -8.70 -15.31
CA VAL A 203 4.87 -7.82 -16.37
C VAL A 203 5.18 -8.57 -17.65
N ASN A 204 5.69 -9.81 -17.56
CA ASN A 204 5.89 -10.68 -18.73
C ASN A 204 4.57 -10.96 -19.46
N ILE A 205 3.49 -11.24 -18.74
CA ILE A 205 2.16 -11.47 -19.29
C ILE A 205 1.64 -10.20 -19.97
N LEU A 206 1.88 -9.03 -19.37
CA LEU A 206 1.50 -7.74 -19.93
C LEU A 206 2.23 -7.46 -21.25
N LEU A 207 3.56 -7.72 -21.31
CA LEU A 207 4.34 -7.53 -22.55
C LEU A 207 3.86 -8.45 -23.67
N ASP A 208 3.64 -9.74 -23.36
CA ASP A 208 3.12 -10.71 -24.33
C ASP A 208 1.75 -10.27 -24.85
N ALA A 209 0.84 -9.87 -23.95
CA ALA A 209 -0.51 -9.45 -24.30
C ALA A 209 -0.51 -8.13 -25.10
N PHE A 210 0.30 -7.14 -24.71
CA PHE A 210 0.38 -5.89 -25.45
C PHE A 210 0.96 -6.08 -26.85
N GLY A 211 1.99 -6.91 -27.00
CA GLY A 211 2.56 -7.23 -28.31
C GLY A 211 1.52 -7.83 -29.26
N GLU A 212 0.68 -8.77 -28.80
CA GLU A 212 -0.44 -9.32 -29.58
C GLU A 212 -1.49 -8.24 -29.90
N TYR A 213 -1.92 -7.47 -28.90
CA TYR A 213 -2.89 -6.40 -29.07
C TYR A 213 -2.42 -5.33 -30.06
N HIS A 214 -1.15 -4.89 -29.96
CA HIS A 214 -0.59 -3.85 -30.81
C HIS A 214 -0.48 -4.25 -32.29
N GLN A 215 -0.23 -5.55 -32.59
CA GLN A 215 -0.24 -6.04 -33.98
C GLN A 215 -1.60 -5.84 -34.66
N GLU A 216 -2.69 -5.94 -33.91
CA GLU A 216 -4.05 -5.72 -34.40
C GLU A 216 -4.46 -4.23 -34.37
N ASN A 217 -3.89 -3.47 -33.43
CA ASN A 217 -4.23 -2.08 -33.13
C ASN A 217 -2.96 -1.20 -33.06
N PRO A 218 -2.36 -0.84 -34.21
CA PRO A 218 -1.10 -0.08 -34.26
C PRO A 218 -1.17 1.29 -33.59
N ASP A 219 -2.36 1.90 -33.50
CA ASP A 219 -2.60 3.15 -32.79
C ASP A 219 -2.74 2.91 -31.27
N SER A 220 -1.80 2.18 -30.67
CA SER A 220 -1.77 1.89 -29.24
C SER A 220 -0.37 2.06 -28.66
N ARG A 221 -0.29 2.44 -27.39
CA ARG A 221 0.97 2.61 -26.65
C ARG A 221 0.88 1.99 -25.25
N LEU A 222 2.02 1.50 -24.73
CA LEU A 222 2.17 1.01 -23.37
C LEU A 222 3.27 1.78 -22.65
N THR A 223 2.94 2.40 -21.52
CA THR A 223 3.89 3.05 -20.63
C THR A 223 4.14 2.22 -19.38
N LEU A 224 5.39 1.89 -19.10
CA LEU A 224 5.81 1.14 -17.91
C LEU A 224 6.54 2.07 -16.94
N ILE A 225 6.09 2.08 -15.66
CA ILE A 225 6.70 2.88 -14.59
C ILE A 225 7.12 1.94 -13.45
N GLY A 226 8.40 1.98 -13.11
CA GLY A 226 8.99 1.20 -12.04
C GLY A 226 10.32 0.57 -12.39
N ASP A 227 10.83 -0.27 -11.48
CA ASP A 227 12.08 -1.01 -11.65
C ASP A 227 11.92 -2.43 -11.10
N GLY A 228 12.81 -3.35 -11.50
CA GLY A 228 12.76 -4.73 -11.02
C GLY A 228 13.60 -5.70 -11.83
N MET A 229 13.44 -6.99 -11.52
CA MET A 229 14.24 -8.07 -12.11
C MET A 229 14.01 -8.30 -13.60
N LEU A 230 12.90 -7.80 -14.16
CA LEU A 230 12.56 -7.94 -15.59
C LEU A 230 13.06 -6.76 -16.45
N LYS A 231 13.93 -5.90 -15.90
CA LYS A 231 14.47 -4.73 -16.59
C LYS A 231 15.05 -5.07 -17.98
N SER A 232 15.89 -6.10 -18.09
CA SER A 232 16.49 -6.50 -19.38
C SER A 232 15.46 -6.88 -20.43
N GLN A 233 14.40 -7.61 -20.02
CA GLN A 233 13.33 -7.99 -20.97
C GLN A 233 12.53 -6.77 -21.44
N ILE A 234 12.43 -5.73 -20.61
CA ILE A 234 11.77 -4.48 -20.97
C ILE A 234 12.66 -3.66 -21.89
N GLU A 235 13.98 -3.61 -21.64
CA GLU A 235 14.94 -2.94 -22.52
C GLU A 235 14.89 -3.53 -23.94
N ASP A 236 14.76 -4.86 -24.08
CA ASP A 236 14.55 -5.53 -25.37
C ASP A 236 13.19 -5.17 -26.01
N ALA A 237 12.13 -5.05 -25.21
CA ALA A 237 10.80 -4.72 -25.70
C ALA A 237 10.63 -3.24 -26.11
N VAL A 238 11.40 -2.32 -25.54
CA VAL A 238 11.38 -0.86 -25.84
C VAL A 238 12.03 -0.55 -27.20
N GLU A 239 12.64 -1.51 -27.90
CA GLU A 239 13.08 -1.32 -29.29
C GLU A 239 11.91 -1.00 -30.24
N ASP A 240 10.68 -1.32 -29.85
CA ASP A 240 9.46 -0.89 -30.49
C ASP A 240 8.96 0.44 -29.87
N ASP A 241 8.79 1.48 -30.68
CA ASP A 241 8.33 2.82 -30.27
C ASP A 241 6.95 2.81 -29.57
N SER A 242 6.22 1.69 -29.65
CA SER A 242 4.92 1.51 -28.97
C SER A 242 5.03 1.29 -27.46
N ILE A 243 6.19 0.89 -26.96
CA ILE A 243 6.45 0.63 -25.53
C ILE A 243 7.44 1.66 -24.99
N SER A 244 7.05 2.36 -23.93
CA SER A 244 7.90 3.31 -23.21
C SER A 244 8.16 2.84 -21.79
N TRP A 245 9.43 2.83 -21.37
CA TRP A 245 9.79 2.58 -19.98
C TRP A 245 10.44 3.83 -19.36
N ILE A 246 9.81 4.36 -18.30
CA ILE A 246 10.24 5.62 -17.65
C ILE A 246 11.21 5.35 -16.48
N GLY A 247 11.26 4.10 -15.98
CA GLY A 247 12.01 3.78 -14.77
C GLY A 247 11.25 4.18 -13.49
N THR A 248 12.00 4.38 -12.40
CA THR A 248 11.42 4.83 -11.12
C THR A 248 11.33 6.35 -11.10
N ILE A 249 10.18 6.87 -10.73
CA ILE A 249 9.94 8.30 -10.57
C ILE A 249 9.45 8.61 -9.16
N GLU A 250 9.47 9.88 -8.78
CA GLU A 250 8.90 10.36 -7.52
C GLU A 250 7.39 10.10 -7.50
N HIS A 251 6.87 9.64 -6.37
CA HIS A 251 5.46 9.25 -6.21
C HIS A 251 4.49 10.40 -6.55
N GLU A 252 4.88 11.61 -6.22
CA GLU A 252 4.12 12.84 -6.48
C GLU A 252 4.01 13.19 -7.97
N ARG A 253 4.86 12.59 -8.83
CA ARG A 253 4.83 12.79 -10.29
C ARG A 253 4.02 11.74 -11.05
N ILE A 254 3.66 10.63 -10.39
CA ILE A 254 2.86 9.55 -11.00
C ILE A 254 1.50 10.08 -11.52
N PRO A 255 0.76 10.94 -10.81
CA PRO A 255 -0.52 11.47 -11.29
C PRO A 255 -0.43 12.18 -12.65
N GLU A 256 0.65 12.92 -12.92
CA GLU A 256 0.86 13.65 -14.18
C GLU A 256 0.87 12.71 -15.40
N ILE A 257 1.35 11.48 -15.20
CA ILE A 257 1.39 10.46 -16.24
C ILE A 257 0.03 9.75 -16.32
N LEU A 258 -0.52 9.28 -15.18
CA LEU A 258 -1.80 8.59 -15.15
C LEU A 258 -2.92 9.42 -15.78
N GLN A 259 -2.92 10.73 -15.59
CA GLN A 259 -3.92 11.66 -16.15
C GLN A 259 -3.93 11.71 -17.69
N ARG A 260 -2.88 11.22 -18.35
CA ARG A 260 -2.79 11.18 -19.82
C ARG A 260 -3.19 9.84 -20.40
N MET A 261 -3.25 8.81 -19.59
CA MET A 261 -3.50 7.42 -20.00
C MET A 261 -4.99 7.11 -20.18
N ASP A 262 -5.31 6.02 -20.87
CA ASP A 262 -6.66 5.54 -21.14
C ASP A 262 -7.10 4.40 -20.24
N ALA A 263 -6.19 3.49 -19.91
CA ALA A 263 -6.44 2.35 -19.03
C ALA A 263 -5.20 1.94 -18.26
N PHE A 264 -5.40 1.48 -17.05
CA PHE A 264 -4.37 0.92 -16.19
C PHE A 264 -4.38 -0.61 -16.27
N VAL A 265 -3.22 -1.24 -16.45
CA VAL A 265 -3.11 -2.70 -16.61
C VAL A 265 -2.07 -3.27 -15.65
N ILE A 266 -2.50 -4.22 -14.80
CA ILE A 266 -1.61 -4.95 -13.90
C ILE A 266 -2.10 -6.40 -13.70
N PRO A 267 -1.68 -7.35 -14.54
CA PRO A 267 -2.09 -8.75 -14.47
C PRO A 267 -1.29 -9.53 -13.40
N GLN A 268 -1.29 -9.04 -12.16
CA GLN A 268 -0.51 -9.60 -11.08
C GLN A 268 -0.93 -11.04 -10.73
N ASN A 269 0.05 -11.90 -10.45
CA ASN A 269 -0.18 -13.31 -10.11
C ASN A 269 -0.26 -13.55 -8.60
N ILE A 270 0.33 -12.68 -7.81
CA ILE A 270 0.37 -12.77 -6.34
C ILE A 270 0.22 -11.35 -5.77
N GLY A 271 -0.52 -11.25 -4.67
CA GLY A 271 -0.58 -10.03 -3.89
C GLY A 271 -1.98 -9.61 -3.49
N GLY A 272 -2.03 -8.62 -2.62
CA GLY A 272 -3.26 -7.95 -2.19
C GLY A 272 -3.59 -6.75 -3.08
N LEU A 273 -4.43 -5.87 -2.54
CA LEU A 273 -4.80 -4.62 -3.18
C LEU A 273 -3.59 -3.70 -3.32
N GLY A 274 -3.09 -3.53 -4.55
CA GLY A 274 -1.98 -2.64 -4.86
C GLY A 274 -2.38 -1.17 -4.71
N LEU A 275 -1.50 -0.35 -4.13
CA LEU A 275 -1.72 1.10 -4.07
C LEU A 275 -1.87 1.70 -5.47
N SER A 276 -1.03 1.28 -6.43
CA SER A 276 -1.07 1.77 -7.81
C SER A 276 -2.41 1.53 -8.52
N VAL A 277 -3.13 0.44 -8.18
CA VAL A 277 -4.50 0.20 -8.68
C VAL A 277 -5.45 1.29 -8.19
N MET A 278 -5.42 1.59 -6.89
CA MET A 278 -6.27 2.63 -6.31
C MET A 278 -5.90 4.03 -6.78
N GLU A 279 -4.61 4.28 -7.02
CA GLU A 279 -4.08 5.53 -7.57
C GLU A 279 -4.57 5.76 -9.00
N ALA A 280 -4.51 4.72 -9.85
CA ALA A 280 -5.07 4.76 -11.20
C ALA A 280 -6.59 4.98 -11.19
N MET A 281 -7.33 4.23 -10.36
CA MET A 281 -8.76 4.41 -10.17
C MET A 281 -9.10 5.84 -9.68
N SER A 282 -8.26 6.40 -8.82
CA SER A 282 -8.41 7.76 -8.31
C SER A 282 -8.23 8.81 -9.41
N CYS A 283 -7.34 8.55 -10.38
CA CYS A 283 -7.19 9.37 -11.59
C CYS A 283 -8.33 9.16 -12.61
N GLY A 284 -9.29 8.27 -12.32
CA GLY A 284 -10.43 8.00 -13.19
C GLY A 284 -10.10 7.04 -14.33
N LEU A 285 -9.07 6.19 -14.20
CA LEU A 285 -8.75 5.17 -15.19
C LEU A 285 -9.53 3.88 -14.91
N PRO A 286 -10.11 3.24 -15.95
CA PRO A 286 -10.55 1.86 -15.85
C PRO A 286 -9.35 0.95 -15.66
N VAL A 287 -9.54 -0.16 -14.94
CA VAL A 287 -8.46 -1.07 -14.54
C VAL A 287 -8.63 -2.45 -15.17
N ILE A 288 -7.57 -2.99 -15.76
CA ILE A 288 -7.45 -4.41 -16.10
C ILE A 288 -6.51 -5.05 -15.05
N THR A 289 -7.02 -5.99 -14.28
CA THR A 289 -6.22 -6.71 -13.27
C THR A 289 -6.74 -8.12 -13.05
N THR A 290 -5.95 -8.94 -12.37
CA THR A 290 -6.28 -10.34 -12.12
C THR A 290 -7.32 -10.49 -11.01
N ALA A 291 -8.21 -11.46 -11.16
CA ALA A 291 -9.23 -11.83 -10.18
C ALA A 291 -8.63 -12.55 -8.97
N ILE A 292 -7.87 -11.84 -8.12
CA ILE A 292 -7.24 -12.39 -6.92
C ILE A 292 -7.49 -11.51 -5.69
N GLY A 293 -7.72 -12.13 -4.53
CA GLY A 293 -7.84 -11.42 -3.25
C GLY A 293 -8.85 -10.27 -3.28
N GLU A 294 -8.44 -9.11 -2.78
CA GLU A 294 -9.31 -7.92 -2.68
C GLU A 294 -9.61 -7.24 -4.03
N THR A 295 -8.91 -7.58 -5.13
CA THR A 295 -9.22 -6.98 -6.46
C THR A 295 -10.62 -7.34 -6.94
N VAL A 296 -11.11 -8.56 -6.64
CA VAL A 296 -12.48 -8.99 -6.96
C VAL A 296 -13.51 -8.07 -6.31
N ARG A 297 -13.28 -7.69 -5.06
CA ARG A 297 -14.19 -6.78 -4.34
C ARG A 297 -14.04 -5.33 -4.80
N LEU A 298 -12.80 -4.93 -5.12
CA LEU A 298 -12.52 -3.57 -5.58
C LEU A 298 -13.24 -3.27 -6.88
N LEU A 299 -13.31 -4.23 -7.81
CA LEU A 299 -13.90 -4.08 -9.14
C LEU A 299 -15.29 -4.75 -9.29
N ALA A 300 -16.03 -4.91 -8.19
CA ALA A 300 -17.27 -5.69 -8.16
C ALA A 300 -18.46 -5.04 -8.88
N ASN A 301 -18.39 -3.73 -9.23
CA ASN A 301 -19.49 -2.98 -9.85
C ASN A 301 -19.05 -2.34 -11.16
N ASP A 302 -18.39 -3.11 -11.99
CA ASP A 302 -17.89 -2.70 -13.32
C ASP A 302 -16.92 -1.49 -13.26
N GLU A 303 -16.08 -1.45 -12.26
CA GLU A 303 -15.00 -0.46 -12.17
C GLU A 303 -13.79 -0.83 -13.04
N GLY A 304 -13.76 -2.05 -13.59
CA GLY A 304 -12.68 -2.55 -14.44
C GLY A 304 -12.96 -3.95 -14.95
N ILE A 305 -11.97 -4.56 -15.58
CA ILE A 305 -12.04 -5.92 -16.11
C ILE A 305 -11.13 -6.84 -15.32
N LEU A 306 -11.72 -7.91 -14.78
CA LEU A 306 -11.00 -8.96 -14.07
C LEU A 306 -10.59 -10.07 -15.04
N VAL A 307 -9.29 -10.36 -15.10
CA VAL A 307 -8.72 -11.43 -15.93
C VAL A 307 -8.26 -12.61 -15.08
N LYS A 308 -8.07 -13.78 -15.69
CA LYS A 308 -7.53 -14.94 -14.99
C LYS A 308 -6.03 -14.79 -14.72
N PRO A 309 -5.51 -15.34 -13.61
CA PRO A 309 -4.08 -15.39 -13.38
C PRO A 309 -3.35 -16.13 -14.52
N HIS A 310 -2.17 -15.65 -14.88
CA HIS A 310 -1.30 -16.25 -15.90
C HIS A 310 -1.91 -16.35 -17.31
N SER A 311 -2.92 -15.54 -17.65
CA SER A 311 -3.60 -15.57 -18.95
C SER A 311 -3.33 -14.29 -19.75
N ALA A 312 -2.36 -14.33 -20.66
CA ALA A 312 -2.15 -13.26 -21.64
C ALA A 312 -3.37 -13.09 -22.57
N PRO A 313 -4.03 -14.15 -23.08
CA PRO A 313 -5.24 -13.98 -23.91
C PRO A 313 -6.36 -13.22 -23.20
N ASP A 314 -6.64 -13.49 -21.92
CA ASP A 314 -7.66 -12.73 -21.17
C ASP A 314 -7.28 -11.23 -21.06
N VAL A 315 -5.98 -10.91 -20.97
CA VAL A 315 -5.51 -9.50 -20.95
C VAL A 315 -5.69 -8.86 -22.32
N VAL A 316 -5.39 -9.56 -23.43
CA VAL A 316 -5.64 -9.10 -24.80
C VAL A 316 -7.11 -8.78 -25.01
N ASP A 317 -8.00 -9.70 -24.63
CA ASP A 317 -9.45 -9.49 -24.75
C ASP A 317 -9.93 -8.29 -23.94
N ALA A 318 -9.39 -8.11 -22.72
CA ALA A 318 -9.70 -6.94 -21.91
C ALA A 318 -9.17 -5.63 -22.54
N MET A 319 -8.00 -5.66 -23.17
CA MET A 319 -7.45 -4.52 -23.92
C MET A 319 -8.33 -4.19 -25.14
N ARG A 320 -8.81 -5.19 -25.90
CA ARG A 320 -9.74 -5.00 -27.02
C ARG A 320 -11.03 -4.31 -26.54
N ILE A 321 -11.65 -4.82 -25.48
CA ILE A 321 -12.89 -4.25 -24.91
C ILE A 321 -12.70 -2.77 -24.55
N LEU A 322 -11.60 -2.42 -23.88
CA LEU A 322 -11.34 -1.04 -23.50
C LEU A 322 -10.81 -0.19 -24.68
N GLY A 323 -10.11 -0.78 -25.64
CA GLY A 323 -9.61 -0.10 -26.83
C GLY A 323 -10.76 0.38 -27.72
N ASP A 324 -11.73 -0.49 -27.96
CA ASP A 324 -12.82 -0.27 -28.92
C ASP A 324 -13.90 0.68 -28.41
N ASP A 325 -14.13 0.74 -27.07
CA ASP A 325 -15.26 1.52 -26.52
C ASP A 325 -14.79 2.64 -25.56
N LYS A 326 -14.65 3.84 -26.14
CA LYS A 326 -14.32 5.05 -25.39
C LYS A 326 -15.37 5.42 -24.34
N ASN A 327 -16.66 5.19 -24.61
CA ASN A 327 -17.72 5.50 -23.68
C ASN A 327 -17.68 4.56 -22.47
N LEU A 328 -17.38 3.29 -22.73
CA LEU A 328 -17.15 2.30 -21.69
C LEU A 328 -15.96 2.70 -20.79
N ARG A 329 -14.80 3.05 -21.39
CA ARG A 329 -13.63 3.55 -20.63
C ARG A 329 -14.01 4.70 -19.71
N HIS A 330 -14.71 5.71 -20.27
CA HIS A 330 -15.10 6.88 -19.50
C HIS A 330 -16.10 6.55 -18.37
N SER A 331 -17.08 5.70 -18.63
CA SER A 331 -18.07 5.30 -17.62
C SER A 331 -17.45 4.45 -16.51
N MET A 332 -16.56 3.52 -16.85
CA MET A 332 -15.78 2.74 -15.87
C MET A 332 -14.87 3.64 -15.04
N GLY A 333 -14.13 4.55 -15.68
CA GLY A 333 -13.26 5.49 -14.98
C GLY A 333 -13.99 6.36 -13.96
N LYS A 334 -15.20 6.83 -14.28
CA LYS A 334 -16.07 7.53 -13.32
C LYS A 334 -16.46 6.66 -12.14
N ARG A 335 -16.79 5.38 -12.37
CA ARG A 335 -17.08 4.43 -11.28
C ARG A 335 -15.85 4.16 -10.43
N CYS A 336 -14.68 4.00 -11.06
CA CYS A 336 -13.39 3.90 -10.36
C CYS A 336 -13.18 5.06 -9.39
N ARG A 337 -13.26 6.28 -9.89
CA ARG A 337 -13.07 7.50 -9.09
C ARG A 337 -14.05 7.56 -7.91
N LYS A 338 -15.33 7.37 -8.18
CA LYS A 338 -16.38 7.39 -7.15
C LYS A 338 -16.13 6.35 -6.06
N LYS A 339 -15.79 5.10 -6.45
CA LYS A 339 -15.49 4.01 -5.51
C LYS A 339 -14.35 4.37 -4.57
N VAL A 340 -13.28 4.94 -5.11
CA VAL A 340 -12.10 5.31 -4.34
C VAL A 340 -12.39 6.48 -3.40
N GLU A 341 -13.09 7.51 -3.86
CA GLU A 341 -13.51 8.64 -3.01
C GLU A 341 -14.38 8.18 -1.83
N ASP A 342 -15.37 7.34 -2.11
CA ASP A 342 -16.33 6.89 -1.11
C ASP A 342 -15.74 5.91 -0.09
N GLN A 343 -14.79 5.03 -0.50
CA GLN A 343 -14.40 3.89 0.33
C GLN A 343 -12.91 3.82 0.66
N TYR A 344 -12.03 4.43 -0.15
CA TYR A 344 -10.58 4.25 -0.06
C TYR A 344 -9.81 5.56 0.07
N SER A 345 -10.46 6.73 0.23
CA SER A 345 -9.73 7.97 0.46
C SER A 345 -9.03 7.98 1.81
N TRP A 346 -7.81 8.52 1.88
CA TRP A 346 -7.13 8.68 3.18
C TRP A 346 -7.96 9.48 4.18
N LYS A 347 -8.77 10.43 3.72
CA LYS A 347 -9.70 11.16 4.60
C LYS A 347 -10.61 10.21 5.39
N ASN A 348 -11.21 9.23 4.71
CA ASN A 348 -12.10 8.25 5.33
C ASN A 348 -11.33 7.24 6.19
N GLN A 349 -10.14 6.79 5.74
CA GLN A 349 -9.33 5.84 6.49
C GLN A 349 -8.81 6.45 7.80
N ILE A 350 -8.36 7.70 7.78
CA ILE A 350 -7.88 8.41 8.98
C ILE A 350 -9.01 8.57 10.01
N GLN A 351 -10.23 8.90 9.56
CA GLN A 351 -11.37 8.97 10.46
C GLN A 351 -11.67 7.64 11.17
N GLN A 352 -11.56 6.52 10.46
CA GLN A 352 -11.70 5.19 11.06
C GLN A 352 -10.55 4.89 12.04
N ILE A 353 -9.32 5.28 11.71
CA ILE A 353 -8.16 5.13 12.60
C ILE A 353 -8.36 5.93 13.90
N GLU A 354 -8.86 7.16 13.83
CA GLU A 354 -9.18 7.97 15.02
C GLU A 354 -10.20 7.27 15.93
N GLN A 355 -11.25 6.66 15.36
CA GLN A 355 -12.23 5.90 16.15
C GLN A 355 -11.58 4.70 16.87
N VAL A 356 -10.57 4.06 16.25
CA VAL A 356 -9.79 3.01 16.92
C VAL A 356 -8.98 3.59 18.08
N TYR A 357 -8.36 4.75 17.91
CA TYR A 357 -7.62 5.41 18.99
C TYR A 357 -8.54 5.77 20.17
N GLU A 358 -9.72 6.31 19.90
CA GLU A 358 -10.72 6.63 20.93
C GLU A 358 -11.14 5.40 21.73
N ARG A 359 -11.34 4.25 21.04
CA ARG A 359 -11.62 2.97 21.72
C ARG A 359 -10.43 2.50 22.58
N ALA A 360 -9.20 2.56 22.05
CA ALA A 360 -8.02 2.19 22.81
C ALA A 360 -7.87 3.02 24.10
N ILE A 361 -8.11 4.34 24.01
CA ILE A 361 -8.07 5.25 25.14
C ILE A 361 -9.17 4.92 26.16
N ALA A 362 -10.39 4.64 25.70
CA ALA A 362 -11.53 4.31 26.58
C ALA A 362 -11.32 2.97 27.29
N ASN A 363 -10.80 1.97 26.60
CA ASN A 363 -10.56 0.63 27.15
C ASN A 363 -9.44 0.61 28.21
N LYS A 364 -8.40 1.42 28.04
CA LYS A 364 -7.28 1.47 29.01
C LYS A 364 -7.60 2.25 30.30
N LYS A 365 -8.62 3.09 30.28
CA LYS A 365 -9.10 3.81 31.47
C LYS A 365 -10.01 2.96 32.37
N ARG A 366 -10.46 1.81 31.89
CA ARG A 366 -11.24 0.81 32.65
C ARG A 366 -10.32 -0.22 33.31
#